data_e6e5e6f96bdca5ece9640246ffd50c4a
#
_entry.id   e6e5e6f96bdca5ece9640246ffd50c4a
#
_cell.length_a   1.000
_cell.length_b   1.000
_cell.length_c   1.000
_cell.angle_alpha   90.00
_cell.angle_beta   90.00
_cell.angle_gamma   90.00
#
_symmetry.space_group_name_H-M   'P 1'
#
loop_
_entity.id
_entity.type
_entity.pdbx_description
1 polymer ?
#
loop_
_entity_poly.entity_id
_entity_poly.type
_entity_poly.pdbx_seq_one_letter_code
_entity_poly.pdbx_strand_id
1 'polypeptide(L)'
;MKFTGRYTAATAKALKGSPRLVCQVTEDGTIYVCNGFLLCTMNPPEYAATVQGFTCCEPGNWTIDKDGKHEDDAHKLDLVRLYADTLKTNADAQPLQRSPLTVQTPKAAAVCYYNAAADFAAIYDTKFIAALHPAAQLRTTSAISAAVAYCADEPLAVVIP
;
A
#
# COMPACT_ATOMS: atom_id res chain seq x y z
N MET A 1 -11.79 -18.74 1.39
CA MET A 1 -12.40 -17.48 1.80
C MET A 1 -12.37 -16.52 0.61
N LYS A 2 -13.52 -16.15 0.06
CA LYS A 2 -13.58 -15.13 -1.01
C LYS A 2 -13.39 -13.78 -0.33
N PHE A 3 -12.28 -13.12 -0.62
CA PHE A 3 -12.10 -11.72 -0.25
C PHE A 3 -13.06 -10.90 -1.12
N THR A 4 -14.24 -10.61 -0.58
CA THR A 4 -15.18 -9.69 -1.19
C THR A 4 -14.83 -8.30 -0.66
N GLY A 5 -14.03 -7.53 -1.40
CA GLY A 5 -13.66 -6.21 -0.95
C GLY A 5 -12.49 -5.62 -1.74
N ARG A 6 -12.01 -4.49 -1.26
CA ARG A 6 -10.94 -3.72 -1.88
C ARG A 6 -9.57 -4.44 -1.89
N TYR A 7 -9.39 -5.39 -0.97
CA TYR A 7 -8.14 -6.12 -0.77
C TYR A 7 -8.30 -7.60 -1.15
N THR A 8 -7.23 -8.18 -1.66
CA THR A 8 -7.19 -9.56 -2.15
C THR A 8 -6.38 -10.47 -1.23
N ALA A 9 -6.42 -11.77 -1.49
CA ALA A 9 -5.55 -12.73 -0.83
C ALA A 9 -4.05 -12.42 -1.07
N ALA A 10 -3.72 -11.84 -2.22
CA ALA A 10 -2.35 -11.41 -2.51
C ALA A 10 -1.93 -10.22 -1.65
N THR A 11 -2.82 -9.27 -1.37
CA THR A 11 -2.59 -8.19 -0.41
C THR A 11 -2.29 -8.76 0.99
N ALA A 12 -3.13 -9.68 1.45
CA ALA A 12 -2.93 -10.36 2.73
C ALA A 12 -1.58 -11.06 2.81
N LYS A 13 -1.19 -11.78 1.75
CA LYS A 13 0.10 -12.46 1.66
C LYS A 13 1.28 -11.50 1.71
N ALA A 14 1.19 -10.37 1.00
CA ALA A 14 2.26 -9.37 0.97
C ALA A 14 2.45 -8.72 2.35
N LEU A 15 1.37 -8.38 3.05
CA LEU A 15 1.44 -7.80 4.39
C LEU A 15 1.94 -8.81 5.43
N LYS A 16 1.37 -10.01 5.47
CA LYS A 16 1.78 -11.07 6.41
C LYS A 16 3.20 -11.57 6.19
N GLY A 17 3.67 -11.57 4.95
CA GLY A 17 5.03 -11.96 4.60
C GLY A 17 6.08 -10.91 4.94
N SER A 18 5.68 -9.75 5.43
CA SER A 18 6.59 -8.69 5.80
C SER A 18 7.15 -8.92 7.20
N PRO A 19 8.45 -8.69 7.43
CA PRO A 19 9.07 -8.91 8.74
C PRO A 19 8.56 -7.93 9.80
N ARG A 20 8.02 -6.80 9.36
CA ARG A 20 7.49 -5.76 10.22
C ARG A 20 6.34 -5.03 9.53
N LEU A 21 5.28 -4.78 10.29
CA LEU A 21 4.19 -3.89 9.92
C LEU A 21 4.13 -2.73 10.91
N VAL A 22 3.88 -1.54 10.41
CA VAL A 22 3.52 -0.38 11.22
C VAL A 22 2.04 -0.10 11.00
N CYS A 23 1.29 0.06 12.07
CA CYS A 23 -0.13 0.35 12.03
C CYS A 23 -0.43 1.63 12.81
N GLN A 24 -1.32 2.44 12.26
CA GLN A 24 -1.87 3.59 12.96
C GLN A 24 -3.39 3.49 12.92
N VAL A 25 -4.01 3.46 14.10
CA VAL A 25 -5.46 3.39 14.26
C VAL A 25 -5.96 4.75 14.71
N THR A 26 -6.88 5.30 13.97
CA THR A 26 -7.50 6.60 14.27
C THR A 26 -8.71 6.45 15.20
N GLU A 27 -9.14 7.54 15.81
CA GLU A 27 -10.28 7.56 16.72
C GLU A 27 -11.60 7.10 16.06
N ASP A 28 -11.74 7.27 14.75
CA ASP A 28 -12.88 6.81 13.96
C ASP A 28 -12.81 5.33 13.58
N GLY A 29 -11.75 4.63 13.99
CA GLY A 29 -11.55 3.22 13.73
C GLY A 29 -10.91 2.89 12.38
N THR A 30 -10.47 3.88 11.61
CA THR A 30 -9.70 3.63 10.38
C THR A 30 -8.29 3.13 10.73
N ILE A 31 -7.87 2.05 10.08
CA ILE A 31 -6.57 1.41 10.31
C ILE A 31 -5.68 1.63 9.09
N TYR A 32 -4.53 2.26 9.32
CA TYR A 32 -3.48 2.44 8.31
C TYR A 32 -2.41 1.39 8.56
N VAL A 33 -2.10 0.57 7.55
CA VAL A 33 -1.14 -0.53 7.64
C VAL A 33 -0.05 -0.35 6.61
N CYS A 34 1.20 -0.32 7.05
CA CYS A 34 2.36 -0.11 6.20
C CYS A 34 3.46 -1.15 6.44
N ASN A 35 4.00 -1.71 5.36
CA ASN A 35 5.16 -2.60 5.41
C ASN A 35 6.47 -1.95 4.89
N GLY A 36 6.44 -0.63 4.68
CA GLY A 36 7.56 0.12 4.09
C GLY A 36 7.45 0.33 2.57
N PHE A 37 6.64 -0.48 1.87
CA PHE A 37 6.46 -0.40 0.41
C PHE A 37 5.00 -0.25 -0.01
N LEU A 38 4.10 -0.72 0.82
CA LEU A 38 2.67 -0.69 0.60
C LEU A 38 2.00 -0.10 1.84
N LEU A 39 1.22 0.94 1.67
CA LEU A 39 0.42 1.57 2.72
C LEU A 39 -1.06 1.44 2.35
N CYS A 40 -1.80 0.69 3.12
CA CYS A 40 -3.23 0.44 2.93
C CYS A 40 -4.06 1.09 4.03
N THR A 41 -5.28 1.52 3.68
CA THR A 41 -6.30 1.92 4.66
C THR A 41 -7.36 0.86 4.76
N MET A 42 -7.72 0.46 5.97
CA MET A 42 -8.66 -0.63 6.22
C MET A 42 -9.66 -0.25 7.32
N ASN A 43 -10.86 -0.76 7.21
CA ASN A 43 -11.76 -0.82 8.36
C ASN A 43 -11.46 -2.07 9.21
N PRO A 44 -11.98 -2.19 10.44
CA PRO A 44 -11.70 -3.34 11.29
C PRO A 44 -12.03 -4.71 10.66
N PRO A 45 -13.17 -4.92 9.95
CA PRO A 45 -13.42 -6.17 9.24
C PRO A 45 -12.41 -6.48 8.13
N GLU A 46 -12.00 -5.49 7.34
CA GLU A 46 -10.98 -5.65 6.29
C GLU A 46 -9.62 -6.02 6.90
N TYR A 47 -9.26 -5.37 7.99
CA TYR A 47 -8.03 -5.66 8.72
C TYR A 47 -8.02 -7.10 9.27
N ALA A 48 -9.09 -7.52 9.93
CA ALA A 48 -9.21 -8.87 10.46
C ALA A 48 -9.13 -9.95 9.38
N ALA A 49 -9.74 -9.69 8.21
CA ALA A 49 -9.68 -10.61 7.07
C ALA A 49 -8.29 -10.63 6.39
N THR A 50 -7.57 -9.51 6.41
CA THR A 50 -6.32 -9.34 5.65
C THR A 50 -5.08 -9.63 6.50
N VAL A 51 -5.07 -9.19 7.75
CA VAL A 51 -3.93 -9.30 8.68
C VAL A 51 -4.30 -10.24 9.85
N GLN A 52 -4.75 -11.45 9.55
CA GLN A 52 -5.19 -12.43 10.55
C GLN A 52 -4.13 -12.67 11.64
N GLY A 53 -4.59 -12.80 12.88
CA GLY A 53 -3.77 -13.08 14.05
C GLY A 53 -3.30 -11.84 14.81
N PHE A 54 -3.53 -10.64 14.28
CA PHE A 54 -3.20 -9.40 14.96
C PHE A 54 -4.47 -8.56 15.13
N THR A 55 -4.88 -8.35 16.35
CA THR A 55 -5.99 -7.45 16.67
C THR A 55 -5.44 -6.07 16.98
N CYS A 56 -5.70 -5.12 16.11
CA CYS A 56 -5.38 -3.71 16.29
C CYS A 56 -6.70 -2.95 16.24
N CYS A 57 -7.32 -2.70 17.37
CA CYS A 57 -8.64 -2.07 17.43
C CYS A 57 -8.64 -0.80 18.29
N GLU A 58 -7.57 -0.56 19.03
CA GLU A 58 -7.45 0.62 19.88
C GLU A 58 -6.74 1.74 19.10
N PRO A 59 -7.22 2.98 19.20
CA PRO A 59 -6.52 4.13 18.65
C PRO A 59 -5.07 4.21 19.14
N GLY A 60 -4.16 4.54 18.25
CA GLY A 60 -2.74 4.65 18.56
C GLY A 60 -1.83 4.13 17.45
N ASN A 61 -0.55 4.09 17.74
CA ASN A 61 0.50 3.61 16.86
C ASN A 61 1.02 2.26 17.34
N TRP A 62 1.11 1.30 16.42
CA TRP A 62 1.47 -0.08 16.71
C TRP A 62 2.53 -0.58 15.75
N THR A 63 3.47 -1.35 16.26
CA THR A 63 4.38 -2.16 15.44
C THR A 63 4.03 -3.64 15.63
N ILE A 64 4.01 -4.37 14.53
CA ILE A 64 3.76 -5.81 14.50
C ILE A 64 4.98 -6.47 13.85
N ASP A 65 5.65 -7.34 14.57
CA ASP A 65 6.82 -8.09 14.12
C ASP A 65 6.78 -9.54 14.61
N LYS A 66 7.89 -10.25 14.53
CA LYS A 66 8.02 -11.65 14.99
C LYS A 66 7.74 -11.85 16.50
N ASP A 67 7.91 -10.79 17.29
CA ASP A 67 7.72 -10.84 18.74
C ASP A 67 6.29 -10.42 19.15
N GLY A 68 5.45 -10.09 18.17
CA GLY A 68 4.04 -9.76 18.36
C GLY A 68 3.72 -8.30 18.08
N LYS A 69 2.62 -7.84 18.68
CA LYS A 69 2.14 -6.46 18.57
C LYS A 69 2.64 -5.64 19.75
N HIS A 70 3.25 -4.51 19.45
CA HIS A 70 3.75 -3.56 20.45
C HIS A 70 3.19 -2.17 20.18
N GLU A 71 2.81 -1.46 21.25
CA GLU A 71 2.56 -0.02 21.15
C GLU A 71 3.88 0.69 20.80
N ASP A 72 3.85 1.55 19.81
CA ASP A 72 5.05 2.20 19.29
C ASP A 72 5.05 3.69 19.57
N ASP A 73 5.39 4.05 20.80
CA ASP A 73 5.55 5.45 21.23
C ASP A 73 6.77 6.13 20.60
N ALA A 74 7.72 5.35 20.09
CA ALA A 74 8.97 5.84 19.51
C ALA A 74 8.86 6.16 18.01
N HIS A 75 7.91 5.57 17.31
CA HIS A 75 7.73 5.80 15.87
C HIS A 75 6.85 7.03 15.63
N LYS A 76 7.51 8.06 15.20
CA LYS A 76 6.87 9.32 14.78
C LYS A 76 6.39 9.29 13.32
N LEU A 77 6.22 8.12 12.72
CA LEU A 77 5.71 8.00 11.37
C LEU A 77 4.20 8.20 11.39
N ASP A 78 3.75 9.34 10.93
CA ASP A 78 2.34 9.67 10.78
C ASP A 78 1.83 9.11 9.44
N LEU A 79 1.27 7.89 9.48
CA LEU A 79 0.73 7.21 8.30
C LEU A 79 -0.50 7.92 7.75
N VAL A 80 -1.30 8.53 8.61
CA VAL A 80 -2.49 9.30 8.20
C VAL A 80 -2.06 10.47 7.35
N ARG A 81 -1.08 11.24 7.82
CA ARG A 81 -0.54 12.37 7.09
C ARG A 81 0.15 11.94 5.80
N LEU A 82 0.99 10.91 5.87
CA LEU A 82 1.69 10.37 4.69
C LEU A 82 0.70 9.98 3.60
N TYR A 83 -0.36 9.28 3.96
CA TYR A 83 -1.42 8.89 3.04
C TYR A 83 -2.13 10.10 2.44
N ALA A 84 -2.56 11.04 3.27
CA ALA A 84 -3.26 12.25 2.83
C ALA A 84 -2.40 13.13 1.91
N ASP A 85 -1.13 13.34 2.26
CA ASP A 85 -0.19 14.12 1.46
C ASP A 85 0.09 13.46 0.11
N THR A 86 0.20 12.14 0.08
CA THR A 86 0.38 11.39 -1.16
C THR A 86 -0.84 11.47 -2.06
N LEU A 87 -2.05 11.36 -1.51
CA LEU A 87 -3.29 11.56 -2.27
C LEU A 87 -3.34 12.97 -2.86
N LYS A 88 -3.04 13.98 -2.07
CA LYS A 88 -3.05 15.38 -2.51
C LYS A 88 -2.05 15.65 -3.62
N THR A 89 -0.83 15.13 -3.48
CA THR A 89 0.24 15.29 -4.49
C THR A 89 -0.14 14.66 -5.83
N ASN A 90 -0.87 13.55 -5.82
CA ASN A 90 -1.25 12.80 -7.01
C ASN A 90 -2.70 13.04 -7.47
N ALA A 91 -3.40 14.02 -6.92
CA ALA A 91 -4.82 14.26 -7.20
C ALA A 91 -5.11 14.48 -8.70
N ASP A 92 -4.24 15.20 -9.39
CA ASP A 92 -4.37 15.51 -10.82
C ASP A 92 -3.51 14.61 -11.71
N ALA A 93 -2.83 13.62 -11.14
CA ALA A 93 -1.99 12.70 -11.90
C ALA A 93 -2.84 11.78 -12.79
N GLN A 94 -2.40 11.63 -14.05
CA GLN A 94 -3.04 10.71 -14.97
C GLN A 94 -2.69 9.26 -14.65
N PRO A 95 -3.59 8.31 -14.95
CA PRO A 95 -3.30 6.89 -14.81
C PRO A 95 -2.05 6.49 -15.60
N LEU A 96 -1.18 5.73 -14.96
CA LEU A 96 -0.03 5.13 -15.62
C LEU A 96 -0.46 3.96 -16.48
N GLN A 97 0.27 3.74 -17.57
CA GLN A 97 0.11 2.57 -18.43
C GLN A 97 1.15 1.50 -18.06
N ARG A 98 0.69 0.27 -17.91
CA ARG A 98 1.58 -0.86 -17.65
C ARG A 98 2.29 -1.26 -18.93
N SER A 99 3.63 -1.33 -18.89
CA SER A 99 4.42 -1.91 -19.96
C SER A 99 4.28 -3.44 -19.95
N PRO A 100 4.25 -4.09 -21.13
CA PRO A 100 4.32 -5.55 -21.19
C PRO A 100 5.70 -6.11 -20.79
N LEU A 101 6.71 -5.23 -20.66
CA LEU A 101 8.07 -5.62 -20.30
C LEU A 101 8.20 -5.82 -18.79
N THR A 102 8.83 -6.91 -18.40
CA THR A 102 9.29 -7.16 -17.04
C THR A 102 10.77 -6.82 -16.95
N VAL A 103 11.14 -6.06 -15.96
CA VAL A 103 12.52 -5.67 -15.69
C VAL A 103 13.07 -6.56 -14.59
N GLN A 104 14.20 -7.20 -14.85
CA GLN A 104 14.92 -7.94 -13.80
C GLN A 104 15.90 -6.99 -13.12
N THR A 105 15.70 -6.77 -11.82
CA THR A 105 16.66 -6.05 -10.97
C THR A 105 17.50 -7.04 -10.18
N PRO A 106 18.64 -6.62 -9.60
CA PRO A 106 19.44 -7.50 -8.73
C PRO A 106 18.68 -8.05 -7.52
N LYS A 107 17.60 -7.40 -7.11
CA LYS A 107 16.82 -7.79 -5.93
C LYS A 107 15.55 -8.57 -6.24
N ALA A 108 14.87 -8.25 -7.34
CA ALA A 108 13.58 -8.86 -7.67
C ALA A 108 13.17 -8.58 -9.12
N ALA A 109 12.15 -9.29 -9.58
CA ALA A 109 11.43 -8.93 -10.81
C ALA A 109 10.61 -7.66 -10.57
N ALA A 110 10.62 -6.76 -11.52
CA ALA A 110 9.93 -5.48 -11.46
C ALA A 110 9.03 -5.26 -12.68
N VAL A 111 7.99 -4.49 -12.49
CA VAL A 111 7.05 -4.07 -13.54
C VAL A 111 7.28 -2.61 -13.84
N CYS A 112 7.36 -2.28 -15.13
CA CYS A 112 7.48 -0.91 -15.60
C CYS A 112 6.09 -0.32 -15.90
N TYR A 113 5.85 0.87 -15.39
CA TYR A 113 4.70 1.70 -15.72
C TYR A 113 5.20 3.01 -16.33
N TYR A 114 4.48 3.57 -17.27
CA TYR A 114 4.87 4.80 -17.95
C TYR A 114 3.74 5.80 -18.09
N ASN A 115 4.10 7.07 -18.17
CA ASN A 115 3.22 8.16 -18.50
C ASN A 115 3.79 8.86 -19.72
N ALA A 116 3.18 8.61 -20.89
CA ALA A 116 3.66 9.18 -22.15
C ALA A 116 3.50 10.71 -22.20
N ALA A 117 2.48 11.27 -21.54
CA ALA A 117 2.22 12.70 -21.54
C ALA A 117 3.23 13.48 -20.69
N ALA A 118 3.72 12.89 -19.60
CA ALA A 118 4.69 13.50 -18.69
C ALA A 118 6.13 13.01 -18.92
N ASP A 119 6.33 12.13 -19.90
CA ASP A 119 7.64 11.61 -20.34
C ASP A 119 8.47 10.98 -19.21
N PHE A 120 7.84 10.12 -18.41
CA PHE A 120 8.57 9.34 -17.41
C PHE A 120 8.08 7.89 -17.34
N ALA A 121 8.93 7.02 -16.78
CA ALA A 121 8.60 5.65 -16.41
C ALA A 121 8.97 5.39 -14.96
N ALA A 122 8.16 4.61 -14.25
CA ALA A 122 8.38 4.18 -12.88
C ALA A 122 8.43 2.66 -12.81
N ILE A 123 9.27 2.14 -11.93
CA ILE A 123 9.49 0.70 -11.77
C ILE A 123 9.06 0.30 -10.37
N TYR A 124 8.20 -0.71 -10.28
CA TYR A 124 7.69 -1.24 -9.03
C TYR A 124 8.00 -2.73 -8.89
N ASP A 125 8.29 -3.18 -7.68
CA ASP A 125 8.44 -4.60 -7.39
C ASP A 125 7.15 -5.35 -7.75
N THR A 126 7.28 -6.41 -8.54
CA THR A 126 6.17 -7.26 -8.98
C THR A 126 5.34 -7.78 -7.82
N LYS A 127 5.96 -8.06 -6.67
CA LYS A 127 5.29 -8.54 -5.47
C LYS A 127 4.24 -7.55 -4.95
N PHE A 128 4.56 -6.27 -4.94
CA PHE A 128 3.63 -5.24 -4.44
C PHE A 128 2.55 -4.90 -5.45
N ILE A 129 2.88 -4.92 -6.74
CA ILE A 129 1.88 -4.78 -7.80
C ILE A 129 0.88 -5.94 -7.79
N ALA A 130 1.36 -7.18 -7.62
CA ALA A 130 0.50 -8.36 -7.50
C ALA A 130 -0.39 -8.33 -6.23
N ALA A 131 0.00 -7.57 -5.21
CA ALA A 131 -0.78 -7.38 -4.00
C ALA A 131 -1.97 -6.43 -4.18
N LEU A 132 -2.01 -5.65 -5.26
CA LEU A 132 -3.10 -4.73 -5.56
C LEU A 132 -4.29 -5.46 -6.18
N HIS A 133 -5.46 -4.84 -6.09
CA HIS A 133 -6.64 -5.33 -6.80
C HIS A 133 -6.36 -5.35 -8.32
N PRO A 134 -6.78 -6.39 -9.07
CA PRO A 134 -6.49 -6.50 -10.50
C PRO A 134 -6.98 -5.32 -11.35
N ALA A 135 -8.07 -4.65 -10.92
CA ALA A 135 -8.59 -3.46 -11.58
C ALA A 135 -7.95 -2.15 -11.10
N ALA A 136 -6.94 -2.21 -10.23
CA ALA A 136 -6.30 -1.01 -9.72
C ALA A 136 -5.48 -0.30 -10.80
N GLN A 137 -5.61 1.04 -10.82
CA GLN A 137 -4.83 1.94 -11.65
C GLN A 137 -3.85 2.72 -10.79
N LEU A 138 -2.60 2.79 -11.19
CA LEU A 138 -1.59 3.60 -10.51
C LEU A 138 -1.58 5.03 -11.06
N ARG A 139 -1.46 6.00 -10.17
CA ARG A 139 -1.27 7.42 -10.51
C ARG A 139 -0.11 7.98 -9.70
N THR A 140 0.82 8.62 -10.37
CA THR A 140 1.93 9.33 -9.74
C THR A 140 2.41 10.48 -10.62
N THR A 141 3.08 11.44 -10.02
CA THR A 141 3.60 12.63 -10.70
C THR A 141 5.04 12.48 -11.18
N SER A 142 5.76 11.47 -10.70
CA SER A 142 7.16 11.23 -11.10
C SER A 142 7.59 9.77 -10.94
N ALA A 143 8.73 9.43 -11.54
CA ALA A 143 9.31 8.08 -11.49
C ALA A 143 9.73 7.62 -10.08
N ILE A 144 9.99 8.55 -9.18
CA ILE A 144 10.52 8.28 -7.83
C ILE A 144 9.55 8.60 -6.70
N SER A 145 8.40 9.17 -7.02
CA SER A 145 7.37 9.49 -6.03
C SER A 145 6.48 8.27 -5.75
N ALA A 146 5.97 8.20 -4.53
CA ALA A 146 4.97 7.21 -4.20
C ALA A 146 3.74 7.35 -5.11
N ALA A 147 3.23 6.24 -5.61
CA ALA A 147 2.02 6.18 -6.42
C ALA A 147 0.80 5.88 -5.54
N VAL A 148 -0.35 6.36 -5.98
CA VAL A 148 -1.64 5.96 -5.41
C VAL A 148 -2.30 4.94 -6.34
N ALA A 149 -2.72 3.82 -5.79
CA ALA A 149 -3.54 2.83 -6.47
C ALA A 149 -5.01 3.17 -6.29
N TYR A 150 -5.74 3.32 -7.38
CA TYR A 150 -7.17 3.60 -7.40
C TYR A 150 -7.94 2.41 -7.96
N CYS A 151 -9.09 2.11 -7.37
CA CYS A 151 -10.06 1.18 -7.94
C CYS A 151 -11.40 1.88 -8.02
N ALA A 152 -11.98 1.99 -9.22
CA ALA A 152 -13.22 2.73 -9.48
C ALA A 152 -13.19 4.17 -8.91
N ASP A 153 -12.07 4.88 -9.12
CA ASP A 153 -11.79 6.23 -8.62
C ASP A 153 -11.70 6.39 -7.08
N GLU A 154 -11.76 5.30 -6.34
CA GLU A 154 -11.48 5.28 -4.90
C GLU A 154 -10.02 4.91 -4.63
N PRO A 155 -9.30 5.67 -3.79
CA PRO A 155 -7.93 5.33 -3.43
C PRO A 155 -7.93 4.09 -2.53
N LEU A 156 -7.05 3.13 -2.86
CA LEU A 156 -6.89 1.88 -2.12
C LEU A 156 -5.63 1.86 -1.27
N ALA A 157 -4.52 2.20 -1.90
CA ALA A 157 -3.21 2.03 -1.31
C ALA A 157 -2.21 3.00 -1.91
N VAL A 158 -1.15 3.25 -1.17
CA VAL A 158 0.07 3.95 -1.64
C VAL A 158 1.14 2.89 -1.87
N VAL A 159 1.81 2.97 -3.02
CA VAL A 159 2.89 2.06 -3.43
C VAL A 159 4.16 2.87 -3.64
N ILE A 160 5.24 2.42 -3.03
CA ILE A 160 6.57 3.04 -3.17
C ILE A 160 7.32 2.34 -4.31
N PRO A 161 7.89 3.11 -5.26
CA PRO A 161 8.65 2.57 -6.37
C PRO A 161 9.98 1.95 -5.96
#